data_8df661b70c85e797dcd223beb7aa7a0d
#
_entry.id   8df661b70c85e797dcd223beb7aa7a0d
#
_cell.length_a   1.000
_cell.length_b   1.000
_cell.length_c   1.000
_cell.angle_alpha   90.00
_cell.angle_beta   90.00
_cell.angle_gamma   90.00
#
_symmetry.space_group_name_H-M   'P 1'
#
loop_
_entity.id
_entity.type
_entity.pdbx_description
1 polymer ?
#
loop_
_entity_poly.entity_id
_entity_poly.type
_entity_poly.pdbx_seq_one_letter_code
_entity_poly.pdbx_strand_id
1 'polypeptide(L)'
;MRSLGLVAGIAAASIGSPLVAAQGKPVRPAAVDWSRTVVRTPDGGVRMGNPDARVKLIEYGARTCPTCATFAVEGEPKLVAGYVAGGRVSYEYRDYPVHGALDLGPILLGDCVPLPRFFSVMQAMMAQQKALVGRPAQIPDAKGKELEKATPNVVAAYLADFYGYTDLVVKMGLPRPRAAACLADAKAVDTIVARANVGQTSYKISGTPSFILDGKVLPNVYSWDALEPVLKTALAAR
;
A
#
# COMPACT_ATOMS: atom_id res chain seq x y z
N MET A 1 -85.71 43.03 47.90
CA MET A 1 -85.45 41.69 48.48
C MET A 1 -84.50 40.99 47.57
N ARG A 2 -83.40 40.57 48.00
CA ARG A 2 -82.15 40.24 47.22
C ARG A 2 -82.14 38.73 46.89
N SER A 3 -82.02 38.43 45.58
CA SER A 3 -81.76 37.07 45.09
C SER A 3 -80.25 36.83 44.95
N LEU A 4 -79.75 35.84 45.66
CA LEU A 4 -78.40 35.34 45.44
C LEU A 4 -78.37 34.36 44.23
N GLY A 5 -77.53 34.66 43.30
CA GLY A 5 -77.24 33.75 42.19
C GLY A 5 -75.97 32.94 42.52
N LEU A 6 -76.10 31.65 42.43
CA LEU A 6 -74.98 30.68 42.62
C LEU A 6 -74.28 30.44 41.28
N VAL A 7 -72.99 30.79 41.19
CA VAL A 7 -72.18 30.50 40.00
C VAL A 7 -71.37 29.22 40.28
N ALA A 8 -71.65 28.18 39.52
CA ALA A 8 -70.91 26.93 39.51
C ALA A 8 -69.68 27.07 38.61
N GLY A 9 -68.49 27.01 39.21
CA GLY A 9 -67.22 26.99 38.43
C GLY A 9 -66.89 25.57 37.96
N ILE A 10 -66.72 25.42 36.68
CA ILE A 10 -66.23 24.16 36.05
C ILE A 10 -64.72 24.24 36.05
N ALA A 11 -64.02 23.37 36.80
CA ALA A 11 -62.59 23.20 36.77
C ALA A 11 -62.22 22.25 35.62
N ALA A 12 -61.54 22.77 34.58
CA ALA A 12 -60.96 21.97 33.49
C ALA A 12 -59.62 21.37 33.93
N ALA A 13 -59.59 20.08 34.13
CA ALA A 13 -58.35 19.34 34.38
C ALA A 13 -57.58 19.08 33.07
N SER A 14 -56.47 19.78 32.84
CA SER A 14 -55.54 19.56 31.72
C SER A 14 -54.68 18.34 32.01
N ILE A 15 -54.95 17.24 31.31
CA ILE A 15 -54.10 16.02 31.35
C ILE A 15 -52.86 16.29 30.46
N GLY A 16 -51.75 16.68 31.07
CA GLY A 16 -50.42 16.79 30.39
C GLY A 16 -49.83 15.39 30.16
N SER A 17 -49.84 14.94 28.91
CA SER A 17 -49.12 13.72 28.50
C SER A 17 -47.60 13.96 28.65
N PRO A 18 -46.82 13.09 29.29
CA PRO A 18 -45.38 13.22 29.33
C PRO A 18 -44.80 12.88 27.95
N LEU A 19 -44.14 13.85 27.30
CA LEU A 19 -43.26 13.58 26.14
C LEU A 19 -42.12 12.68 26.61
N VAL A 20 -42.18 11.41 26.24
CA VAL A 20 -41.05 10.49 26.38
C VAL A 20 -40.04 10.87 25.28
N ALA A 21 -39.00 11.60 25.65
CA ALA A 21 -37.88 11.86 24.76
C ALA A 21 -37.19 10.53 24.43
N ALA A 22 -37.32 10.08 23.21
CA ALA A 22 -36.58 8.93 22.68
C ALA A 22 -35.07 9.25 22.72
N GLN A 23 -34.36 8.69 23.70
CA GLN A 23 -32.92 8.77 23.77
C GLN A 23 -32.35 7.99 22.58
N GLY A 24 -31.92 8.70 21.52
CA GLY A 24 -31.21 8.13 20.39
C GLY A 24 -29.96 7.41 20.90
N LYS A 25 -29.76 6.16 20.50
CA LYS A 25 -28.55 5.42 20.81
C LYS A 25 -27.34 6.26 20.39
N PRO A 26 -26.27 6.38 21.23
CA PRO A 26 -25.07 7.12 20.87
C PRO A 26 -24.51 6.57 19.55
N VAL A 27 -24.40 7.40 18.53
CA VAL A 27 -23.77 7.05 17.26
C VAL A 27 -22.29 6.86 17.56
N ARG A 28 -21.86 5.60 17.55
CA ARG A 28 -20.45 5.26 17.71
C ARG A 28 -19.71 5.83 16.49
N PRO A 29 -18.65 6.64 16.68
CA PRO A 29 -17.87 7.15 15.56
C PRO A 29 -17.46 5.99 14.65
N ALA A 30 -17.59 6.16 13.34
CA ALA A 30 -17.14 5.15 12.38
C ALA A 30 -15.66 4.84 12.65
N ALA A 31 -15.33 3.56 12.73
CA ALA A 31 -13.95 3.14 12.93
C ALA A 31 -13.09 3.68 11.78
N VAL A 32 -11.93 4.24 12.08
CA VAL A 32 -10.99 4.76 11.07
C VAL A 32 -10.50 3.60 10.21
N ASP A 33 -10.68 3.72 8.91
CA ASP A 33 -10.06 2.80 7.93
C ASP A 33 -8.63 3.26 7.65
N TRP A 34 -7.69 2.66 8.37
CA TRP A 34 -6.27 2.98 8.28
C TRP A 34 -5.62 2.56 6.95
N SER A 35 -6.25 1.68 6.17
CA SER A 35 -5.71 1.30 4.85
C SER A 35 -5.62 2.47 3.86
N ARG A 36 -6.33 3.56 4.13
CA ARG A 36 -6.29 4.79 3.34
C ARG A 36 -5.18 5.75 3.74
N THR A 37 -4.49 5.49 4.84
CA THR A 37 -3.36 6.30 5.31
C THR A 37 -2.09 5.78 4.66
N VAL A 38 -1.61 6.48 3.63
CA VAL A 38 -0.41 6.13 2.87
C VAL A 38 0.59 7.26 2.95
N VAL A 39 1.81 6.96 3.41
CA VAL A 39 2.88 7.95 3.59
C VAL A 39 4.22 7.39 3.13
N ARG A 40 5.11 8.28 2.65
CA ARG A 40 6.51 7.91 2.41
C ARG A 40 7.26 7.95 3.72
N THR A 41 8.07 6.91 3.96
CA THR A 41 8.90 6.83 5.17
C THR A 41 10.26 7.50 4.97
N PRO A 42 10.95 7.90 6.05
CA PRO A 42 12.29 8.47 5.95
C PRO A 42 13.29 7.54 5.24
N ASP A 43 13.15 6.22 5.41
CA ASP A 43 13.99 5.21 4.75
C ASP A 43 13.60 4.99 3.27
N GLY A 44 12.64 5.77 2.76
CA GLY A 44 12.24 5.79 1.37
C GLY A 44 11.23 4.72 0.96
N GLY A 45 10.73 3.91 1.91
CA GLY A 45 9.60 3.02 1.70
C GLY A 45 8.27 3.77 1.58
N VAL A 46 7.20 3.03 1.33
CA VAL A 46 5.82 3.53 1.38
C VAL A 46 5.05 2.72 2.41
N ARG A 47 4.54 3.39 3.43
CA ARG A 47 3.80 2.76 4.52
C ARG A 47 2.30 3.01 4.35
N MET A 48 1.54 1.95 4.51
CA MET A 48 0.09 1.94 4.68
C MET A 48 -0.25 1.59 6.13
N GLY A 49 -1.25 2.27 6.69
CA GLY A 49 -1.77 1.92 8.01
C GLY A 49 -1.48 2.94 9.10
N ASN A 50 -1.89 2.59 10.32
CA ASN A 50 -1.69 3.41 11.51
C ASN A 50 -0.20 3.56 11.83
N PRO A 51 0.34 4.80 11.91
CA PRO A 51 1.73 5.02 12.33
C PRO A 51 2.03 4.47 13.73
N ASP A 52 1.02 4.42 14.60
CA ASP A 52 1.14 3.94 15.99
C ASP A 52 0.66 2.49 16.14
N ALA A 53 0.54 1.74 15.02
CA ALA A 53 0.17 0.33 15.07
C ALA A 53 1.12 -0.45 16.00
N ARG A 54 0.55 -1.41 16.74
CA ARG A 54 1.31 -2.22 17.73
C ARG A 54 2.39 -3.08 17.07
N VAL A 55 2.18 -3.45 15.81
CA VAL A 55 3.11 -4.28 15.02
C VAL A 55 3.51 -3.52 13.77
N LYS A 56 4.80 -3.47 13.49
CA LYS A 56 5.39 -2.84 12.30
C LYS A 56 5.92 -3.93 11.38
N LEU A 57 5.29 -4.07 10.21
CA LEU A 57 5.71 -5.01 9.19
C LEU A 57 6.35 -4.24 8.02
N ILE A 58 7.55 -4.62 7.63
CA ILE A 58 8.22 -4.14 6.42
C ILE A 58 8.38 -5.32 5.47
N GLU A 59 8.08 -5.12 4.19
CA GLU A 59 8.41 -6.02 3.10
C GLU A 59 9.46 -5.37 2.19
N TYR A 60 10.59 -6.03 2.02
CA TYR A 60 11.47 -5.76 0.88
C TYR A 60 11.02 -6.65 -0.28
N GLY A 61 10.55 -6.01 -1.34
CA GLY A 61 9.97 -6.68 -2.50
C GLY A 61 10.52 -6.17 -3.82
N ALA A 62 10.44 -6.99 -4.86
CA ALA A 62 10.79 -6.62 -6.23
C ALA A 62 9.56 -6.79 -7.14
N ARG A 63 9.32 -5.82 -8.02
CA ARG A 63 8.14 -5.80 -8.89
C ARG A 63 8.18 -6.84 -9.99
N THR A 64 9.35 -7.46 -10.20
CA THR A 64 9.57 -8.53 -11.17
C THR A 64 9.79 -9.90 -10.50
N CYS A 65 9.78 -9.99 -9.17
CA CYS A 65 9.94 -11.24 -8.43
C CYS A 65 8.62 -12.04 -8.41
N PRO A 66 8.58 -13.29 -8.91
CA PRO A 66 7.35 -14.09 -8.97
C PRO A 66 6.75 -14.38 -7.58
N THR A 67 7.60 -14.64 -6.58
CA THR A 67 7.14 -14.89 -5.19
C THR A 67 6.53 -13.63 -4.57
N CYS A 68 7.07 -12.44 -4.87
CA CYS A 68 6.47 -11.16 -4.46
C CYS A 68 5.11 -10.95 -5.13
N ALA A 69 4.98 -11.30 -6.42
CA ALA A 69 3.70 -11.21 -7.12
C ALA A 69 2.65 -12.14 -6.51
N THR A 70 3.02 -13.37 -6.14
CA THR A 70 2.13 -14.29 -5.43
C THR A 70 1.69 -13.71 -4.09
N PHE A 71 2.61 -13.17 -3.29
CA PHE A 71 2.26 -12.53 -2.02
C PHE A 71 1.35 -11.31 -2.22
N ALA A 72 1.67 -10.44 -3.18
CA ALA A 72 0.86 -9.27 -3.47
C ALA A 72 -0.58 -9.62 -3.87
N VAL A 73 -0.78 -10.70 -4.64
CA VAL A 73 -2.12 -11.12 -5.09
C VAL A 73 -2.89 -11.88 -4.02
N GLU A 74 -2.24 -12.79 -3.29
CA GLU A 74 -2.91 -13.73 -2.38
C GLU A 74 -2.84 -13.29 -0.91
N GLY A 75 -1.77 -12.64 -0.49
CA GLY A 75 -1.47 -12.29 0.90
C GLY A 75 -1.80 -10.85 1.27
N GLU A 76 -1.34 -9.88 0.47
CA GLU A 76 -1.52 -8.45 0.79
C GLU A 76 -2.98 -8.05 0.99
N PRO A 77 -3.98 -8.50 0.19
CA PRO A 77 -5.38 -8.18 0.45
C PRO A 77 -5.85 -8.68 1.82
N LYS A 78 -5.40 -9.86 2.24
CA LYS A 78 -5.72 -10.43 3.56
C LYS A 78 -5.03 -9.66 4.69
N LEU A 79 -3.76 -9.27 4.50
CA LEU A 79 -3.01 -8.41 5.40
C LEU A 79 -3.72 -7.07 5.59
N VAL A 80 -4.09 -6.42 4.50
CA VAL A 80 -4.74 -5.11 4.54
C VAL A 80 -6.10 -5.19 5.23
N ALA A 81 -6.99 -6.08 4.80
CA ALA A 81 -8.34 -6.19 5.35
C ALA A 81 -8.34 -6.67 6.79
N GLY A 82 -7.52 -7.67 7.12
CA GLY A 82 -7.52 -8.33 8.43
C GLY A 82 -6.73 -7.59 9.51
N TYR A 83 -5.72 -6.79 9.15
CA TYR A 83 -4.75 -6.28 10.12
C TYR A 83 -4.46 -4.79 9.98
N VAL A 84 -4.31 -4.27 8.75
CA VAL A 84 -3.92 -2.88 8.51
C VAL A 84 -5.11 -1.94 8.62
N ALA A 85 -6.24 -2.25 8.00
CA ALA A 85 -7.45 -1.41 8.01
C ALA A 85 -7.92 -1.12 9.45
N GLY A 86 -7.86 -2.11 10.33
CA GLY A 86 -8.17 -1.98 11.75
C GLY A 86 -7.07 -1.32 12.59
N GLY A 87 -5.95 -0.90 12.00
CA GLY A 87 -4.87 -0.18 12.67
C GLY A 87 -3.98 -1.02 13.58
N ARG A 88 -4.09 -2.36 13.56
CA ARG A 88 -3.28 -3.25 14.41
C ARG A 88 -1.86 -3.46 13.88
N VAL A 89 -1.70 -3.42 12.56
CA VAL A 89 -0.43 -3.55 11.84
C VAL A 89 -0.24 -2.34 10.95
N SER A 90 0.96 -1.77 10.92
CA SER A 90 1.39 -0.89 9.83
C SER A 90 2.21 -1.72 8.84
N TYR A 91 1.95 -1.55 7.56
CA TYR A 91 2.64 -2.26 6.49
C TYR A 91 3.44 -1.28 5.65
N GLU A 92 4.75 -1.50 5.54
CA GLU A 92 5.66 -0.70 4.72
C GLU A 92 6.27 -1.57 3.62
N TYR A 93 6.09 -1.13 2.36
CA TYR A 93 6.75 -1.74 1.22
C TYR A 93 8.01 -0.97 0.86
N ARG A 94 9.12 -1.68 0.65
CA ARG A 94 10.43 -1.15 0.22
C ARG A 94 10.86 -1.87 -1.05
N ASP A 95 11.00 -1.12 -2.13
CA ASP A 95 11.50 -1.68 -3.38
C ASP A 95 12.96 -2.17 -3.22
N TYR A 96 13.21 -3.39 -3.69
CA TYR A 96 14.54 -4.01 -3.71
C TYR A 96 14.82 -4.64 -5.08
N PRO A 97 15.62 -3.98 -5.95
CA PRO A 97 15.80 -4.37 -7.35
C PRO A 97 16.71 -5.61 -7.47
N VAL A 98 16.14 -6.82 -7.37
CA VAL A 98 16.89 -8.09 -7.48
C VAL A 98 17.30 -8.43 -8.91
N HIS A 99 16.60 -7.91 -9.92
CA HIS A 99 16.89 -8.12 -11.33
C HIS A 99 17.47 -6.87 -12.01
N GLY A 100 18.16 -6.02 -11.24
CA GLY A 100 18.87 -4.85 -11.75
C GLY A 100 17.97 -3.90 -12.56
N ALA A 101 18.39 -3.57 -13.79
CA ALA A 101 17.71 -2.60 -14.64
C ALA A 101 16.25 -2.98 -14.97
N LEU A 102 15.91 -4.28 -14.95
CA LEU A 102 14.54 -4.75 -15.17
C LEU A 102 13.59 -4.26 -14.07
N ASP A 103 14.05 -4.19 -12.83
CA ASP A 103 13.26 -3.68 -11.71
C ASP A 103 13.21 -2.15 -11.68
N LEU A 104 14.25 -1.46 -12.16
CA LEU A 104 14.33 0.00 -12.06
C LEU A 104 13.17 0.71 -12.76
N GLY A 105 12.78 0.25 -13.95
CA GLY A 105 11.68 0.85 -14.72
C GLY A 105 10.35 0.87 -13.95
N PRO A 106 9.82 -0.28 -13.52
CA PRO A 106 8.59 -0.32 -12.71
C PRO A 106 8.71 0.42 -11.38
N ILE A 107 9.89 0.47 -10.74
CA ILE A 107 10.10 1.25 -9.50
C ILE A 107 9.98 2.75 -9.80
N LEU A 108 10.70 3.27 -10.80
CA LEU A 108 10.65 4.67 -11.21
C LEU A 108 9.22 5.10 -11.55
N LEU A 109 8.49 4.28 -12.29
CA LEU A 109 7.09 4.54 -12.64
C LEU A 109 6.18 4.54 -11.41
N GLY A 110 6.39 3.61 -10.48
CA GLY A 110 5.61 3.52 -9.24
C GLY A 110 5.91 4.65 -8.27
N ASP A 111 7.14 5.14 -8.20
CA ASP A 111 7.49 6.33 -7.40
C ASP A 111 6.91 7.63 -7.99
N CYS A 112 6.54 7.60 -9.27
CA CYS A 112 6.02 8.74 -10.00
C CYS A 112 4.51 8.96 -9.84
N VAL A 113 3.77 7.95 -9.40
CA VAL A 113 2.33 8.08 -9.18
C VAL A 113 2.03 8.86 -7.89
N PRO A 114 0.86 9.51 -7.79
CA PRO A 114 0.43 10.12 -6.52
C PRO A 114 0.45 9.09 -5.39
N LEU A 115 0.99 9.47 -4.24
CA LEU A 115 1.24 8.57 -3.11
C LEU A 115 0.03 7.71 -2.68
N PRO A 116 -1.22 8.24 -2.62
CA PRO A 116 -2.39 7.42 -2.31
C PRO A 116 -2.66 6.28 -3.31
N ARG A 117 -2.06 6.33 -4.50
CA ARG A 117 -2.22 5.33 -5.56
C ARG A 117 -1.06 4.32 -5.63
N PHE A 118 -0.02 4.51 -4.81
CA PHE A 118 1.18 3.67 -4.84
C PHE A 118 0.84 2.17 -4.78
N PHE A 119 0.11 1.75 -3.74
CA PHE A 119 -0.23 0.34 -3.55
C PHE A 119 -1.14 -0.22 -4.66
N SER A 120 -2.11 0.55 -5.14
CA SER A 120 -2.97 0.10 -6.23
C SER A 120 -2.22 -0.08 -7.56
N VAL A 121 -1.24 0.77 -7.84
CA VAL A 121 -0.38 0.64 -9.02
C VAL A 121 0.61 -0.52 -8.85
N MET A 122 1.22 -0.67 -7.69
CA MET A 122 2.08 -1.81 -7.36
C MET A 122 1.31 -3.13 -7.52
N GLN A 123 0.12 -3.23 -6.95
CA GLN A 123 -0.77 -4.40 -7.09
C GLN A 123 -1.07 -4.73 -8.55
N ALA A 124 -1.36 -3.71 -9.37
CA ALA A 124 -1.63 -3.92 -10.79
C ALA A 124 -0.39 -4.43 -11.55
N MET A 125 0.82 -3.94 -11.21
CA MET A 125 2.07 -4.44 -11.76
C MET A 125 2.32 -5.90 -11.36
N MET A 126 2.12 -6.24 -10.08
CA MET A 126 2.28 -7.60 -9.55
C MET A 126 1.27 -8.58 -10.16
N ALA A 127 0.00 -8.21 -10.22
CA ALA A 127 -1.05 -9.06 -10.79
C ALA A 127 -0.84 -9.36 -12.27
N GLN A 128 -0.22 -8.45 -13.01
CA GLN A 128 0.08 -8.62 -14.44
C GLN A 128 1.52 -9.08 -14.71
N GLN A 129 2.34 -9.31 -13.69
CA GLN A 129 3.76 -9.60 -13.81
C GLN A 129 4.05 -10.73 -14.79
N LYS A 130 3.34 -11.87 -14.67
CA LYS A 130 3.52 -13.02 -15.57
C LYS A 130 3.25 -12.66 -17.04
N ALA A 131 2.27 -11.82 -17.31
CA ALA A 131 1.95 -11.37 -18.67
C ALA A 131 2.98 -10.35 -19.19
N LEU A 132 3.55 -9.54 -18.30
CA LEU A 132 4.53 -8.51 -18.65
C LEU A 132 5.92 -9.13 -18.88
N VAL A 133 6.50 -9.77 -17.84
CA VAL A 133 7.90 -10.24 -17.89
C VAL A 133 8.05 -11.75 -18.10
N GLY A 134 6.95 -12.52 -18.14
CA GLY A 134 7.00 -13.98 -18.34
C GLY A 134 7.25 -14.41 -19.80
N ARG A 135 7.23 -13.48 -20.76
CA ARG A 135 7.54 -13.73 -22.16
C ARG A 135 9.03 -13.57 -22.43
N PRO A 136 9.63 -14.41 -23.29
CA PRO A 136 11.04 -14.24 -23.66
C PRO A 136 11.30 -12.85 -24.25
N ALA A 137 12.35 -12.20 -23.76
CA ALA A 137 12.82 -10.94 -24.31
C ALA A 137 13.51 -11.19 -25.65
N GLN A 138 12.87 -10.83 -26.75
CA GLN A 138 13.50 -10.83 -28.08
C GLN A 138 13.99 -9.40 -28.39
N ILE A 139 14.98 -8.95 -27.62
CA ILE A 139 15.63 -7.67 -27.87
C ILE A 139 16.56 -7.87 -29.07
N PRO A 140 16.42 -7.08 -30.15
CA PRO A 140 17.31 -7.18 -31.31
C PRO A 140 18.79 -6.96 -30.92
N ASP A 141 19.70 -7.74 -31.48
CA ASP A 141 21.14 -7.70 -31.11
C ASP A 141 21.74 -6.29 -31.18
N ALA A 142 21.38 -5.51 -32.21
CA ALA A 142 21.83 -4.12 -32.33
C ALA A 142 21.39 -3.26 -31.14
N LYS A 143 20.14 -3.44 -30.68
CA LYS A 143 19.61 -2.73 -29.51
C LYS A 143 20.26 -3.25 -28.22
N GLY A 144 20.50 -4.54 -28.09
CA GLY A 144 21.24 -5.11 -26.95
C GLY A 144 22.61 -4.45 -26.79
N LYS A 145 23.40 -4.38 -27.86
CA LYS A 145 24.72 -3.71 -27.88
C LYS A 145 24.66 -2.21 -27.55
N GLU A 146 23.59 -1.51 -27.95
CA GLU A 146 23.36 -0.11 -27.58
C GLU A 146 23.10 0.00 -26.06
N LEU A 147 22.24 -0.86 -25.53
CA LEU A 147 21.86 -0.85 -24.11
C LEU A 147 23.02 -1.23 -23.18
N GLU A 148 23.96 -2.08 -23.60
CA GLU A 148 25.18 -2.41 -22.84
C GLU A 148 26.02 -1.17 -22.52
N LYS A 149 25.95 -0.13 -23.35
CA LYS A 149 26.70 1.12 -23.20
C LYS A 149 25.87 2.26 -22.61
N ALA A 150 24.59 2.03 -22.40
CA ALA A 150 23.65 3.04 -21.92
C ALA A 150 23.68 3.18 -20.39
N THR A 151 23.24 4.33 -19.91
CA THR A 151 23.07 4.56 -18.47
C THR A 151 21.90 3.73 -17.91
N PRO A 152 21.89 3.36 -16.61
CA PRO A 152 20.86 2.50 -16.05
C PRO A 152 19.43 3.01 -16.24
N ASN A 153 19.19 4.32 -16.18
CA ASN A 153 17.87 4.91 -16.46
C ASN A 153 17.42 4.72 -17.90
N VAL A 154 18.34 4.80 -18.88
CA VAL A 154 18.03 4.56 -20.32
C VAL A 154 17.66 3.08 -20.53
N VAL A 155 18.41 2.17 -19.91
CA VAL A 155 18.09 0.73 -19.95
C VAL A 155 16.73 0.47 -19.29
N ALA A 156 16.50 1.04 -18.13
CA ALA A 156 15.26 0.91 -17.37
C ALA A 156 14.04 1.44 -18.17
N ALA A 157 14.19 2.59 -18.84
CA ALA A 157 13.15 3.17 -19.68
C ALA A 157 12.81 2.25 -20.86
N TYR A 158 13.83 1.75 -21.57
CA TYR A 158 13.62 0.81 -22.65
C TYR A 158 12.89 -0.46 -22.20
N LEU A 159 13.35 -1.06 -21.10
CA LEU A 159 12.73 -2.29 -20.57
C LEU A 159 11.31 -2.05 -20.06
N ALA A 160 11.04 -0.89 -19.42
CA ALA A 160 9.69 -0.53 -18.98
C ALA A 160 8.70 -0.42 -20.16
N ASP A 161 9.13 0.18 -21.27
CA ASP A 161 8.32 0.26 -22.50
C ASP A 161 8.19 -1.11 -23.16
N PHE A 162 9.29 -1.83 -23.30
CA PHE A 162 9.34 -3.15 -23.95
C PHE A 162 8.42 -4.16 -23.27
N TYR A 163 8.42 -4.21 -21.94
CA TYR A 163 7.58 -5.10 -21.16
C TYR A 163 6.16 -4.56 -20.90
N GLY A 164 5.87 -3.31 -21.26
CA GLY A 164 4.54 -2.72 -21.15
C GLY A 164 4.20 -2.09 -19.80
N TYR A 165 5.17 -1.89 -18.92
CA TYR A 165 4.95 -1.20 -17.64
C TYR A 165 4.53 0.25 -17.82
N THR A 166 5.10 0.96 -18.81
CA THR A 166 4.70 2.33 -19.15
C THR A 166 3.24 2.39 -19.56
N ASP A 167 2.81 1.48 -20.44
CA ASP A 167 1.40 1.43 -20.88
C ASP A 167 0.45 1.10 -19.74
N LEU A 168 0.86 0.22 -18.83
CA LEU A 168 0.08 -0.10 -17.64
C LEU A 168 -0.18 1.14 -16.77
N VAL A 169 0.88 1.88 -16.41
CA VAL A 169 0.71 3.08 -15.56
C VAL A 169 -0.05 4.20 -16.26
N VAL A 170 0.10 4.32 -17.60
CA VAL A 170 -0.67 5.28 -18.40
C VAL A 170 -2.16 4.93 -18.39
N LYS A 171 -2.53 3.67 -18.58
CA LYS A 171 -3.91 3.18 -18.42
C LYS A 171 -4.46 3.44 -17.02
N MET A 172 -3.59 3.42 -16.03
CA MET A 172 -3.93 3.76 -14.64
C MET A 172 -3.90 5.27 -14.38
N GLY A 173 -3.74 6.13 -15.39
CA GLY A 173 -3.88 7.58 -15.32
C GLY A 173 -2.60 8.35 -14.96
N LEU A 174 -1.42 7.77 -15.11
CA LEU A 174 -0.18 8.54 -15.14
C LEU A 174 0.02 9.10 -16.56
N PRO A 175 0.08 10.44 -16.77
CA PRO A 175 0.28 10.98 -18.11
C PRO A 175 1.59 10.48 -18.74
N ARG A 176 1.55 10.06 -20.01
CA ARG A 176 2.74 9.52 -20.70
C ARG A 176 3.96 10.45 -20.64
N PRO A 177 3.84 11.79 -20.84
CA PRO A 177 4.98 12.68 -20.68
C PRO A 177 5.58 12.66 -19.26
N ARG A 178 4.72 12.48 -18.24
CA ARG A 178 5.18 12.35 -16.85
C ARG A 178 5.90 11.03 -16.62
N ALA A 179 5.38 9.91 -17.17
CA ALA A 179 6.03 8.61 -17.11
C ALA A 179 7.43 8.67 -17.77
N ALA A 180 7.53 9.28 -18.95
CA ALA A 180 8.82 9.47 -19.65
C ALA A 180 9.80 10.31 -18.83
N ALA A 181 9.35 11.40 -18.22
CA ALA A 181 10.19 12.25 -17.35
C ALA A 181 10.73 11.48 -16.14
N CYS A 182 9.90 10.60 -15.52
CA CYS A 182 10.32 9.80 -14.39
C CYS A 182 11.34 8.72 -14.80
N LEU A 183 11.15 8.08 -15.93
CA LEU A 183 12.11 7.11 -16.47
C LEU A 183 13.45 7.74 -16.88
N ALA A 184 13.46 9.01 -17.25
CA ALA A 184 14.66 9.76 -17.59
C ALA A 184 15.48 10.23 -16.37
N ASP A 185 14.93 10.14 -15.16
CA ASP A 185 15.56 10.66 -13.94
C ASP A 185 16.67 9.73 -13.42
N ALA A 186 17.92 10.01 -13.81
CA ALA A 186 19.09 9.28 -13.36
C ALA A 186 19.31 9.39 -11.83
N LYS A 187 18.96 10.54 -11.21
CA LYS A 187 19.10 10.72 -9.76
C LYS A 187 18.12 9.86 -8.98
N ALA A 188 16.93 9.61 -9.53
CA ALA A 188 15.99 8.68 -8.93
C ALA A 188 16.54 7.25 -8.92
N VAL A 189 17.29 6.83 -9.93
CA VAL A 189 17.99 5.53 -9.94
C VAL A 189 19.00 5.45 -8.80
N ASP A 190 19.83 6.47 -8.61
CA ASP A 190 20.80 6.51 -7.50
C ASP A 190 20.10 6.40 -6.15
N THR A 191 18.95 7.07 -6.02
CA THR A 191 18.12 7.00 -4.80
C THR A 191 17.57 5.60 -4.56
N ILE A 192 17.10 4.89 -5.59
CA ILE A 192 16.62 3.50 -5.49
C ILE A 192 17.75 2.59 -5.03
N VAL A 193 18.94 2.70 -5.63
CA VAL A 193 20.11 1.92 -5.25
C VAL A 193 20.52 2.19 -3.80
N ALA A 194 20.54 3.46 -3.38
CA ALA A 194 20.85 3.82 -2.00
C ALA A 194 19.86 3.21 -0.98
N ARG A 195 18.55 3.21 -1.29
CA ARG A 195 17.52 2.56 -0.47
C ARG A 195 17.70 1.05 -0.38
N ALA A 196 18.02 0.39 -1.50
CA ALA A 196 18.29 -1.05 -1.52
C ALA A 196 19.52 -1.40 -0.66
N ASN A 197 20.57 -0.58 -0.71
CA ASN A 197 21.76 -0.75 0.11
C ASN A 197 21.47 -0.67 1.62
N VAL A 198 20.49 0.14 2.05
CA VAL A 198 20.03 0.14 3.45
C VAL A 198 19.47 -1.23 3.82
N GLY A 199 18.66 -1.85 2.97
CA GLY A 199 18.15 -3.21 3.20
C GLY A 199 19.28 -4.23 3.35
N GLN A 200 20.26 -4.19 2.46
CA GLN A 200 21.42 -5.10 2.50
C GLN A 200 22.28 -4.90 3.74
N THR A 201 22.58 -3.66 4.10
CA THR A 201 23.49 -3.35 5.21
C THR A 201 22.85 -3.55 6.58
N SER A 202 21.60 -3.08 6.77
CA SER A 202 20.92 -3.08 8.05
C SER A 202 20.25 -4.42 8.37
N TYR A 203 19.69 -5.09 7.35
CA TYR A 203 18.88 -6.31 7.53
C TYR A 203 19.50 -7.54 6.85
N LYS A 204 20.62 -7.38 6.14
CA LYS A 204 21.25 -8.45 5.36
C LYS A 204 20.31 -9.07 4.31
N ILE A 205 19.44 -8.24 3.71
CA ILE A 205 18.53 -8.68 2.65
C ILE A 205 19.37 -9.15 1.47
N SER A 206 19.08 -10.37 1.00
CA SER A 206 19.74 -11.01 -0.15
C SER A 206 18.74 -11.49 -1.21
N GLY A 207 17.45 -11.35 -0.97
CA GLY A 207 16.38 -11.77 -1.88
C GLY A 207 15.02 -11.22 -1.46
N THR A 208 14.02 -11.48 -2.30
CA THR A 208 12.66 -10.98 -2.13
C THR A 208 11.61 -12.09 -2.31
N PRO A 209 10.45 -12.01 -1.62
CA PRO A 209 10.17 -11.05 -0.56
C PRO A 209 11.00 -11.35 0.69
N SER A 210 11.40 -10.30 1.43
CA SER A 210 11.95 -10.44 2.78
C SER A 210 11.11 -9.62 3.74
N PHE A 211 10.60 -10.25 4.80
CA PHE A 211 9.78 -9.59 5.80
C PHE A 211 10.57 -9.25 7.05
N ILE A 212 10.36 -8.04 7.55
CA ILE A 212 10.90 -7.56 8.82
C ILE A 212 9.72 -7.21 9.73
N LEU A 213 9.69 -7.81 10.92
CA LEU A 213 8.68 -7.57 11.92
C LEU A 213 9.31 -6.90 13.14
N ASP A 214 8.90 -5.68 13.44
CA ASP A 214 9.42 -4.90 14.57
C ASP A 214 10.97 -4.85 14.60
N GLY A 215 11.59 -4.66 13.44
CA GLY A 215 13.03 -4.57 13.28
C GLY A 215 13.78 -5.90 13.17
N LYS A 216 13.08 -7.05 13.22
CA LYS A 216 13.68 -8.39 13.09
C LYS A 216 13.31 -9.04 11.78
N VAL A 217 14.30 -9.51 11.03
CA VAL A 217 14.07 -10.29 9.81
C VAL A 217 13.37 -11.60 10.15
N LEU A 218 12.36 -11.97 9.38
CA LEU A 218 11.66 -13.25 9.51
C LEU A 218 12.29 -14.27 8.57
N PRO A 219 13.07 -15.23 9.07
CA PRO A 219 13.70 -16.26 8.22
C PRO A 219 12.63 -17.22 7.67
N ASN A 220 12.78 -17.61 6.40
CA ASN A 220 11.90 -18.59 5.74
C ASN A 220 10.41 -18.21 5.65
N VAL A 221 10.10 -16.91 5.71
CA VAL A 221 8.75 -16.38 5.54
C VAL A 221 8.67 -15.69 4.19
N TYR A 222 7.97 -16.33 3.22
CA TYR A 222 7.88 -15.84 1.83
C TYR A 222 6.43 -15.85 1.30
N SER A 223 5.46 -16.30 2.11
CA SER A 223 4.06 -16.43 1.73
C SER A 223 3.15 -15.93 2.84
N TRP A 224 1.87 -15.74 2.50
CA TRP A 224 0.85 -15.39 3.49
C TRP A 224 0.70 -16.45 4.59
N ASP A 225 0.66 -17.71 4.20
CA ASP A 225 0.45 -18.81 5.14
C ASP A 225 1.59 -18.94 6.16
N ALA A 226 2.81 -18.53 5.77
CA ALA A 226 3.94 -18.45 6.69
C ALA A 226 3.93 -17.16 7.53
N LEU A 227 3.44 -16.04 6.99
CA LEU A 227 3.44 -14.74 7.65
C LEU A 227 2.32 -14.60 8.69
N GLU A 228 1.11 -15.04 8.37
CA GLU A 228 -0.07 -14.81 9.21
C GLU A 228 0.07 -15.36 10.64
N PRO A 229 0.56 -16.59 10.87
CA PRO A 229 0.80 -17.12 12.22
C PRO A 229 1.76 -16.25 13.04
N VAL A 230 2.81 -15.70 12.38
CA VAL A 230 3.77 -14.80 13.05
C VAL A 230 3.10 -13.50 13.48
N LEU A 231 2.27 -12.90 12.62
CA LEU A 231 1.49 -11.70 12.95
C LEU A 231 0.53 -11.96 14.10
N LYS A 232 -0.19 -13.09 14.10
CA LYS A 232 -1.10 -13.48 15.19
C LYS A 232 -0.36 -13.59 16.52
N THR A 233 0.80 -14.25 16.53
CA THR A 233 1.64 -14.38 17.71
C THR A 233 2.13 -13.02 18.22
N ALA A 234 2.63 -12.16 17.33
CA ALA A 234 3.11 -10.83 17.70
C ALA A 234 2.01 -9.94 18.28
N LEU A 235 0.78 -10.05 17.75
CA LEU A 235 -0.37 -9.30 18.25
C LEU A 235 -0.91 -9.83 19.58
N ALA A 236 -0.80 -11.13 19.85
CA ALA A 236 -1.23 -11.74 21.11
C ALA A 236 -0.26 -11.46 22.28
N ALA A 237 1.02 -11.25 22.00
CA ALA A 237 2.08 -10.97 22.97
C ALA A 237 2.08 -9.51 23.49
N ARG A 238 1.17 -8.66 23.00
CA ARG A 238 1.07 -7.21 23.29
C ARG A 238 -0.34 -6.82 23.67
#